data_281979e7f198ae69fd52f904b579a68b
#
_entry.id   281979e7f198ae69fd52f904b579a68b
#
_cell.length_a   1.000
_cell.length_b   1.000
_cell.length_c   1.000
_cell.angle_alpha   90.00
_cell.angle_beta   90.00
_cell.angle_gamma   90.00
#
_symmetry.space_group_name_H-M   'P 1'
#
loop_
_entity.id
_entity.type
_entity.pdbx_description
1 polymer ?
#
loop_
_entity_poly.entity_id
_entity_poly.type
_entity_poly.pdbx_seq_one_letter_code
_entity_poly.pdbx_strand_id
1 'polypeptide(L)'
;MPASGKIIGVYTSIGTPASGATVIADVNIADTTIFTTQANRPTLASGAYSSVAGTAANNKFALGDIIVVDIDRVGTESPGEDLTIGIWVDFDY
;
A
#
# COMPACT_ATOMS: atom_id res chain seq x y z
N MET A 1 -3.71 -9.43 13.19
CA MET A 1 -3.97 -8.19 13.96
C MET A 1 -4.31 -8.51 15.39
N PRO A 2 -3.81 -7.78 16.36
CA PRO A 2 -4.10 -8.02 17.78
C PRO A 2 -5.48 -7.55 18.23
N ALA A 3 -6.19 -6.81 17.39
CA ALA A 3 -7.55 -6.31 17.63
C ALA A 3 -8.25 -6.13 16.30
N SER A 4 -9.57 -5.93 16.32
CA SER A 4 -10.32 -5.56 15.12
C SER A 4 -10.23 -4.04 14.87
N GLY A 5 -10.49 -3.61 13.65
CA GLY A 5 -10.43 -2.22 13.27
C GLY A 5 -10.52 -2.03 11.77
N LYS A 6 -10.01 -0.91 11.29
CA LYS A 6 -9.97 -0.59 9.87
C LYS A 6 -8.70 0.13 9.49
N ILE A 7 -8.30 -0.02 8.23
CA ILE A 7 -7.21 0.75 7.64
C ILE A 7 -7.79 2.08 7.15
N ILE A 8 -7.24 3.19 7.62
CA ILE A 8 -7.73 4.53 7.30
C ILE A 8 -6.84 5.28 6.31
N GLY A 9 -5.65 4.76 6.04
CA GLY A 9 -4.76 5.35 5.05
C GLY A 9 -3.56 4.46 4.76
N VAL A 10 -3.06 4.56 3.54
CA VAL A 10 -1.83 3.91 3.10
C VAL A 10 -1.00 4.93 2.35
N TYR A 11 0.27 5.03 2.69
CA TYR A 11 1.18 5.91 1.98
C TYR A 11 2.45 5.16 1.61
N THR A 12 3.13 5.66 0.58
CA THR A 12 4.42 5.14 0.14
C THR A 12 5.45 6.25 0.12
N SER A 13 6.68 5.90 0.43
CA SER A 13 7.83 6.78 0.22
C SER A 13 9.01 5.93 -0.26
N ILE A 14 9.93 6.56 -0.95
CA ILE A 14 11.09 5.88 -1.53
C ILE A 14 12.31 6.80 -1.40
N GLY A 15 13.43 6.25 -0.98
CA GLY A 15 14.68 7.01 -0.82
C GLY A 15 15.31 7.36 -2.16
N THR A 16 15.35 6.40 -3.08
CA THR A 16 15.80 6.62 -4.45
C THR A 16 14.65 6.32 -5.40
N PRO A 17 14.15 7.31 -6.17
CA PRO A 17 13.01 7.10 -7.04
C PRO A 17 13.26 6.03 -8.11
N ALA A 18 12.19 5.31 -8.45
CA ALA A 18 12.20 4.40 -9.58
C ALA A 18 12.13 5.17 -10.91
N SER A 19 12.51 4.55 -11.99
CA SER A 19 12.41 5.12 -13.34
C SER A 19 11.91 4.09 -14.35
N GLY A 20 11.37 4.58 -15.45
CA GLY A 20 10.84 3.76 -16.56
C GLY A 20 9.40 3.30 -16.38
N ALA A 21 8.91 3.17 -15.16
CA ALA A 21 7.53 2.82 -14.86
C ALA A 21 7.18 3.23 -13.43
N THR A 22 5.90 3.18 -13.09
CA THR A 22 5.43 3.42 -11.73
C THR A 22 5.75 2.24 -10.83
N VAL A 23 5.94 2.51 -9.53
CA VAL A 23 5.94 1.49 -8.48
C VAL A 23 4.53 1.41 -7.90
N ILE A 24 3.95 0.23 -7.89
CA ILE A 24 2.59 0.01 -7.39
C ILE A 24 2.65 -1.05 -6.30
N ALA A 25 2.11 -0.70 -5.14
CA ALA A 25 1.94 -1.63 -4.04
C ALA A 25 0.46 -1.98 -3.85
N ASP A 26 0.19 -3.09 -3.20
CA ASP A 26 -1.14 -3.48 -2.78
C ASP A 26 -1.10 -3.90 -1.32
N VAL A 27 -2.21 -3.73 -0.63
CA VAL A 27 -2.39 -4.18 0.74
C VAL A 27 -3.55 -5.16 0.76
N ASN A 28 -3.32 -6.34 1.34
CA ASN A 28 -4.31 -7.40 1.45
C ASN A 28 -4.61 -7.68 2.92
N ILE A 29 -5.88 -7.91 3.21
CA ILE A 29 -6.35 -8.42 4.49
C ILE A 29 -6.90 -9.81 4.25
N ALA A 30 -6.37 -10.82 4.93
CA ALA A 30 -6.80 -12.22 4.77
C ALA A 30 -6.85 -12.63 3.28
N ASP A 31 -5.79 -12.32 2.53
CA ASP A 31 -5.58 -12.64 1.11
C ASP A 31 -6.51 -11.89 0.13
N THR A 32 -7.22 -10.86 0.60
CA THR A 32 -8.08 -10.05 -0.26
C THR A 32 -7.63 -8.61 -0.26
N THR A 33 -7.46 -8.02 -1.44
CA THR A 33 -7.04 -6.61 -1.56
C THR A 33 -8.04 -5.68 -0.90
N ILE A 34 -7.53 -4.64 -0.22
CA ILE A 34 -8.36 -3.58 0.34
C ILE A 34 -8.81 -2.59 -0.75
N PHE A 35 -8.13 -2.56 -1.89
CA PHE A 35 -8.42 -1.66 -2.99
C PHE A 35 -9.28 -2.38 -4.03
N THR A 36 -10.61 -2.39 -3.84
CA THR A 36 -11.55 -2.95 -4.81
C THR A 36 -11.48 -2.21 -6.14
N THR A 37 -11.20 -0.90 -6.09
CA THR A 37 -10.80 -0.13 -7.26
C THR A 37 -9.26 -0.13 -7.32
N GLN A 38 -8.70 -0.94 -8.19
CA GLN A 38 -7.24 -1.18 -8.25
C GLN A 38 -6.43 0.08 -8.58
N ALA A 39 -7.02 1.06 -9.26
CA ALA A 39 -6.39 2.34 -9.52
C ALA A 39 -6.12 3.15 -8.24
N ASN A 40 -6.75 2.82 -7.13
CA ASN A 40 -6.53 3.46 -5.83
C ASN A 40 -5.33 2.92 -5.07
N ARG A 41 -4.69 1.85 -5.55
CA ARG A 41 -3.46 1.32 -4.93
C ARG A 41 -2.40 2.41 -4.81
N PRO A 42 -1.58 2.39 -3.73
CA PRO A 42 -0.47 3.34 -3.62
C PRO A 42 0.46 3.20 -4.83
N THR A 43 0.67 4.30 -5.53
CA THR A 43 1.39 4.34 -6.79
C THR A 43 2.40 5.46 -6.76
N LEU A 44 3.69 5.12 -6.91
CA LEU A 44 4.77 6.09 -7.05
C LEU A 44 5.07 6.27 -8.54
N ALA A 45 4.78 7.46 -9.06
CA ALA A 45 5.15 7.82 -10.43
C ALA A 45 6.67 7.79 -10.60
N SER A 46 7.13 7.61 -11.83
CA SER A 46 8.57 7.69 -12.14
C SER A 46 9.15 9.01 -11.64
N GLY A 47 10.20 8.94 -10.85
CA GLY A 47 10.84 10.11 -10.26
C GLY A 47 10.16 10.68 -9.01
N ALA A 48 9.03 10.13 -8.57
CA ALA A 48 8.35 10.59 -7.37
C ALA A 48 8.94 9.96 -6.10
N TYR A 49 8.95 10.74 -5.01
CA TYR A 49 9.47 10.30 -3.71
C TYR A 49 8.41 9.80 -2.76
N SER A 50 7.16 10.20 -2.94
CA SER A 50 6.07 9.79 -2.04
C SER A 50 4.72 9.86 -2.73
N SER A 51 3.77 9.13 -2.18
CA SER A 51 2.40 9.15 -2.65
C SER A 51 1.46 8.65 -1.55
N VAL A 52 0.20 9.04 -1.62
CA VAL A 52 -0.87 8.57 -0.74
C VAL A 52 -1.86 7.79 -1.59
N ALA A 53 -2.28 6.63 -1.10
CA ALA A 53 -3.25 5.80 -1.80
C ALA A 53 -4.62 6.47 -1.85
N GLY A 54 -5.42 6.09 -2.84
CA GLY A 54 -6.83 6.41 -2.89
C GLY A 54 -7.64 5.63 -1.86
N THR A 55 -8.96 5.71 -1.97
CA THR A 55 -9.87 5.06 -1.02
C THR A 55 -9.76 3.54 -1.07
N ALA A 56 -9.64 2.92 0.10
CA ALA A 56 -9.69 1.48 0.28
C ALA A 56 -11.09 1.08 0.74
N ALA A 57 -11.89 0.51 -0.13
CA ALA A 57 -13.28 0.16 0.18
C ALA A 57 -13.40 -1.08 1.08
N ASN A 58 -12.49 -2.05 0.93
CA ASN A 58 -12.47 -3.29 1.71
C ASN A 58 -11.41 -3.19 2.81
N ASN A 59 -11.59 -2.28 3.75
CA ASN A 59 -10.55 -1.87 4.68
C ASN A 59 -10.68 -2.38 6.12
N LYS A 60 -11.67 -3.21 6.41
CA LYS A 60 -11.90 -3.73 7.77
C LYS A 60 -11.13 -5.01 8.00
N PHE A 61 -10.56 -5.12 9.20
CA PHE A 61 -9.88 -6.34 9.64
C PHE A 61 -10.42 -6.79 10.99
N ALA A 62 -10.34 -8.10 11.24
CA ALA A 62 -10.72 -8.71 12.49
C ALA A 62 -9.49 -9.17 13.26
N LEU A 63 -9.67 -9.42 14.55
CA LEU A 63 -8.63 -10.04 15.37
C LEU A 63 -8.11 -11.31 14.70
N GLY A 64 -6.81 -11.41 14.55
CA GLY A 64 -6.15 -12.57 13.94
C GLY A 64 -5.96 -12.48 12.43
N ASP A 65 -6.54 -11.50 11.76
CA ASP A 65 -6.31 -11.29 10.32
C ASP A 65 -4.85 -10.93 10.05
N ILE A 66 -4.33 -11.43 8.94
CA ILE A 66 -2.97 -11.12 8.50
C ILE A 66 -3.04 -10.05 7.41
N ILE A 67 -2.26 -8.98 7.61
CA ILE A 67 -2.11 -7.90 6.64
C ILE A 67 -0.82 -8.12 5.88
N VAL A 68 -0.89 -8.20 4.55
CA VAL A 68 0.24 -8.41 3.66
C VAL A 68 0.34 -7.25 2.69
N VAL A 69 1.57 -6.79 2.46
CA VAL A 69 1.87 -5.80 1.42
C VAL A 69 2.56 -6.52 0.26
N ASP A 70 1.99 -6.35 -0.93
CA ASP A 70 2.55 -6.88 -2.17
C ASP A 70 3.07 -5.74 -3.03
N ILE A 71 4.21 -5.95 -3.69
CA ILE A 71 4.73 -5.03 -4.69
C ILE A 71 4.31 -5.56 -6.06
N ASP A 72 3.30 -4.94 -6.65
CA ASP A 72 2.70 -5.40 -7.91
C ASP A 72 3.46 -4.93 -9.13
N ARG A 73 4.21 -3.83 -9.01
CA ARG A 73 4.99 -3.28 -10.12
C ARG A 73 6.18 -2.48 -9.59
N VAL A 74 7.30 -2.57 -10.28
CA VAL A 74 8.51 -1.78 -10.02
C VAL A 74 8.93 -1.04 -11.29
N GLY A 75 9.80 -0.03 -11.15
CA GLY A 75 10.35 0.69 -12.30
C GLY A 75 11.11 -0.24 -13.25
N THR A 76 10.94 -0.04 -14.55
CA THR A 76 11.54 -0.91 -15.58
C THR A 76 13.02 -0.59 -15.87
N GLU A 77 13.44 0.66 -15.69
CA GLU A 77 14.86 1.06 -15.85
C GLU A 77 15.60 0.99 -14.53
N SER A 78 14.97 1.48 -13.46
CA SER A 78 15.48 1.38 -12.10
C SER A 78 14.31 1.08 -11.15
N PRO A 79 14.41 0.05 -10.31
CA PRO A 79 13.33 -0.28 -9.37
C PRO A 79 13.25 0.71 -8.19
N GLY A 80 14.25 1.58 -8.03
CA GLY A 80 14.36 2.45 -6.85
C GLY A 80 14.95 1.72 -5.66
N GLU A 81 15.12 2.43 -4.55
CA GLU A 81 15.70 1.91 -3.31
C GLU A 81 14.99 2.49 -2.10
N ASP A 82 15.00 1.75 -0.99
CA ASP A 82 14.46 2.18 0.31
C ASP A 82 12.96 2.49 0.27
N LEU A 83 12.18 1.57 -0.30
CA LEU A 83 10.73 1.69 -0.33
C LEU A 83 10.14 1.49 1.07
N THR A 84 9.30 2.41 1.50
CA THR A 84 8.57 2.35 2.76
C THR A 84 7.08 2.42 2.49
N ILE A 85 6.33 1.49 3.08
CA ILE A 85 4.87 1.48 3.04
C ILE A 85 4.37 1.77 4.44
N GLY A 86 3.65 2.87 4.60
CA GLY A 86 3.02 3.24 5.87
C GLY A 86 1.53 2.93 5.83
N ILE A 87 1.01 2.34 6.90
CA ILE A 87 -0.39 1.98 7.01
C ILE A 87 -0.93 2.60 8.29
N TRP A 88 -1.95 3.46 8.16
CA TRP A 88 -2.65 4.03 9.29
C TRP A 88 -3.86 3.18 9.61
N VAL A 89 -3.99 2.78 10.87
CA VAL A 89 -5.10 1.93 11.33
C VAL A 89 -5.86 2.63 12.46
N ASP A 90 -7.14 2.31 12.55
CA ASP A 90 -8.03 2.74 13.62
C ASP A 90 -8.58 1.47 14.27
N PHE A 91 -8.20 1.21 15.52
CA PHE A 91 -8.64 0.03 16.24
C PHE A 91 -9.99 0.27 16.92
N ASP A 92 -10.82 -0.76 16.93
CA ASP A 92 -12.10 -0.80 17.66
C ASP A 92 -11.83 -1.21 19.11
N TYR A 93 -11.78 -0.25 20.01
CA TYR A 93 -11.62 -0.50 21.44
C TYR A 93 -12.91 -0.30 22.20
#